data_f482a69b03683bcba7bc960ca5f55992
#
_entry.id   f482a69b03683bcba7bc960ca5f55992
#
_cell.length_a   1.000
_cell.length_b   1.000
_cell.length_c   1.000
_cell.angle_alpha   90.00
_cell.angle_beta   90.00
_cell.angle_gamma   90.00
#
_symmetry.space_group_name_H-M   'P 1'
#
loop_
_entity.id
_entity.type
_entity.pdbx_description
1 polymer ?
#
loop_
_entity_poly.entity_id
_entity_poly.type
_entity_poly.pdbx_seq_one_letter_code
_entity_poly.pdbx_strand_id
1 'polypeptide(L)'
;MITYVRIASITPGKTVEALAFAHEIAELVEKITGVKVGVSMPVGGNPFRIAWAAVEPDLAAVEATWAKLLANPEYMKMAEGSPDLFLPGSAHDEMWRSV
;
A
#
# COMPACT_ATOMS: atom_id res chain seq x y z
N MET A 1 18.01 4.61 5.56
CA MET A 1 16.61 4.90 5.33
C MET A 1 16.07 4.02 4.22
N ILE A 2 14.92 3.45 4.43
CA ILE A 2 14.27 2.55 3.46
C ILE A 2 13.00 3.22 2.95
N THR A 3 12.87 3.31 1.63
CA THR A 3 11.60 3.68 0.98
C THR A 3 10.91 2.41 0.54
N TYR A 4 9.76 2.14 1.12
CA TYR A 4 8.93 0.99 0.77
C TYR A 4 7.84 1.45 -0.19
N VAL A 5 7.68 0.75 -1.32
CA VAL A 5 6.65 1.05 -2.31
C VAL A 5 5.92 -0.23 -2.66
N ARG A 6 4.59 -0.20 -2.56
CA ARG A 6 3.72 -1.26 -3.10
C ARG A 6 2.96 -0.71 -4.29
N ILE A 7 2.97 -1.43 -5.40
CA ILE A 7 2.26 -1.05 -6.62
C ILE A 7 1.26 -2.14 -6.96
N ALA A 8 0.05 -1.74 -7.33
CA ALA A 8 -0.98 -2.67 -7.79
C ALA A 8 -1.71 -2.10 -9.00
N SER A 9 -2.12 -2.97 -9.91
CA SER A 9 -2.90 -2.59 -11.09
C SER A 9 -4.39 -2.61 -10.77
N ILE A 10 -5.07 -1.54 -11.20
CA ILE A 10 -6.50 -1.35 -10.95
C ILE A 10 -7.31 -2.18 -11.95
N THR A 11 -8.36 -2.83 -11.48
CA THR A 11 -9.33 -3.48 -12.34
C THR A 11 -10.02 -2.45 -13.23
N PRO A 12 -10.15 -2.69 -14.55
CA PRO A 12 -10.82 -1.75 -15.45
C PRO A 12 -12.22 -1.36 -14.94
N GLY A 13 -12.49 -0.05 -14.94
CA GLY A 13 -13.76 0.50 -14.46
C GLY A 13 -13.86 0.70 -12.95
N LYS A 14 -12.83 0.37 -12.18
CA LYS A 14 -12.83 0.44 -10.71
C LYS A 14 -11.95 1.54 -10.15
N THR A 15 -11.52 2.51 -10.96
CA THR A 15 -10.55 3.52 -10.53
C THR A 15 -11.03 4.34 -9.34
N VAL A 16 -12.29 4.78 -9.33
CA VAL A 16 -12.82 5.60 -8.24
C VAL A 16 -12.85 4.81 -6.93
N GLU A 17 -13.37 3.60 -6.97
CA GLU A 17 -13.44 2.74 -5.78
C GLU A 17 -12.05 2.33 -5.30
N ALA A 18 -11.13 2.06 -6.23
CA ALA A 18 -9.76 1.71 -5.87
C ALA A 18 -9.01 2.86 -5.19
N LEU A 19 -9.21 4.10 -5.67
CA LEU A 19 -8.63 5.28 -5.03
C LEU A 19 -9.18 5.50 -3.62
N ALA A 20 -10.49 5.38 -3.46
CA ALA A 20 -11.10 5.49 -2.14
C ALA A 20 -10.54 4.44 -1.17
N PHE A 21 -10.46 3.20 -1.62
CA PHE A 21 -9.85 2.12 -0.83
C PHE A 21 -8.40 2.41 -0.49
N ALA A 22 -7.62 2.90 -1.47
CA ALA A 22 -6.20 3.18 -1.27
C ALA A 22 -5.97 4.20 -0.14
N HIS A 23 -6.78 5.26 -0.09
CA HIS A 23 -6.71 6.26 0.96
C HIS A 23 -7.17 5.70 2.32
N GLU A 24 -8.24 4.91 2.33
CA GLU A 24 -8.76 4.31 3.56
C GLU A 24 -7.74 3.38 4.21
N ILE A 25 -7.11 2.52 3.43
CA ILE A 25 -6.11 1.58 3.97
C ILE A 25 -4.83 2.32 4.41
N ALA A 26 -4.44 3.37 3.69
CA ALA A 26 -3.30 4.19 4.09
C ALA A 26 -3.54 4.88 5.44
N GLU A 27 -4.73 5.42 5.65
CA GLU A 27 -5.12 6.02 6.92
C GLU A 27 -5.14 5.01 8.05
N LEU A 28 -5.63 3.81 7.79
CA LEU A 28 -5.66 2.73 8.78
C LEU A 28 -4.25 2.29 9.17
N VAL A 29 -3.35 2.17 8.21
CA VAL A 29 -1.93 1.84 8.48
C VAL A 29 -1.30 2.90 9.40
N GLU A 30 -1.51 4.18 9.12
CA GLU A 30 -0.99 5.25 9.97
C GLU A 30 -1.56 5.19 11.38
N LYS A 31 -2.86 4.92 11.51
CA LYS A 31 -3.53 4.77 12.80
C LYS A 31 -2.96 3.61 13.63
N ILE A 32 -2.67 2.48 12.99
CA ILE A 32 -2.17 1.29 13.68
C ILE A 32 -0.68 1.41 14.02
N THR A 33 0.12 1.94 13.10
CA THR A 33 1.58 1.86 13.17
C THR A 33 2.27 3.19 13.41
N GLY A 34 1.59 4.31 13.17
CA GLY A 34 2.19 5.64 13.17
C GLY A 34 2.98 5.96 11.90
N VAL A 35 3.11 5.03 10.97
CA VAL A 35 3.83 5.22 9.72
C VAL A 35 2.91 5.89 8.70
N LYS A 36 3.33 7.04 8.18
CA LYS A 36 2.58 7.76 7.15
C LYS A 36 2.77 7.12 5.79
N VAL A 37 1.67 6.79 5.14
CA VAL A 37 1.66 6.19 3.81
C VAL A 37 1.11 7.19 2.80
N GLY A 38 1.90 7.48 1.76
CA GLY A 38 1.46 8.30 0.64
C GLY A 38 0.79 7.43 -0.42
N VAL A 39 -0.26 7.96 -1.04
CA VAL A 39 -0.95 7.31 -2.16
C VAL A 39 -0.70 8.12 -3.42
N SER A 40 -0.28 7.44 -4.49
CA SER A 40 0.07 8.11 -5.75
C SER A 40 -0.48 7.33 -6.94
N MET A 41 -0.70 8.06 -8.03
CA MET A 41 -0.99 7.47 -9.34
C MET A 41 0.13 7.84 -10.31
N PRO A 42 0.39 7.03 -11.35
CA PRO A 42 1.46 7.33 -12.31
C PRO A 42 1.16 8.58 -13.12
N VAL A 43 2.19 9.39 -13.37
CA VAL A 43 2.13 10.50 -14.31
C VAL A 43 2.42 10.00 -15.72
N GLY A 44 3.19 8.92 -15.83
CA GLY A 44 3.55 8.29 -17.10
C GLY A 44 3.46 6.78 -17.01
N GLY A 45 3.61 6.10 -18.14
CA GLY A 45 3.45 4.65 -18.23
C GLY A 45 2.00 4.23 -18.16
N ASN A 46 1.74 3.01 -17.67
CA ASN A 46 0.38 2.50 -17.51
C ASN A 46 -0.37 3.32 -16.46
N PRO A 47 -1.46 4.03 -16.82
CA PRO A 47 -2.15 4.93 -15.90
C PRO A 47 -3.05 4.22 -14.87
N PHE A 48 -3.30 2.93 -15.03
CA PHE A 48 -4.23 2.18 -14.18
C PHE A 48 -3.50 1.45 -13.06
N ARG A 49 -2.69 2.19 -12.30
CA ARG A 49 -1.94 1.67 -11.15
C ARG A 49 -2.06 2.62 -9.97
N ILE A 50 -1.93 2.07 -8.79
CA ILE A 50 -1.80 2.86 -7.56
C ILE A 50 -0.49 2.44 -6.89
N ALA A 51 0.21 3.41 -6.31
CA ALA A 51 1.38 3.17 -5.48
C ALA A 51 1.11 3.66 -4.05
N TRP A 52 1.48 2.84 -3.07
CA TRP A 52 1.56 3.22 -1.66
C TRP A 52 3.03 3.31 -1.30
N ALA A 53 3.45 4.43 -0.73
CA ALA A 53 4.84 4.64 -0.37
C ALA A 53 4.99 5.08 1.09
N ALA A 54 5.99 4.55 1.76
CA ALA A 54 6.32 4.91 3.12
C ALA A 54 7.84 4.91 3.30
N VAL A 55 8.34 5.76 4.21
CA VAL A 55 9.77 5.84 4.51
C VAL A 55 9.97 5.42 5.96
N GLU A 56 10.90 4.51 6.19
CA GLU A 56 11.24 4.02 7.52
C GLU A 56 12.76 4.04 7.72
N PRO A 57 13.23 4.10 8.98
CA PRO A 57 14.66 4.26 9.23
C PRO A 57 15.53 3.10 8.76
N ASP A 58 15.04 1.86 8.87
CA ASP A 58 15.77 0.66 8.53
C ASP A 58 14.84 -0.53 8.26
N LEU A 59 15.40 -1.68 7.88
CA LEU A 59 14.62 -2.88 7.60
C LEU A 59 13.94 -3.45 8.84
N ALA A 60 14.55 -3.33 10.01
CA ALA A 60 13.93 -3.79 11.25
C ALA A 60 12.63 -3.03 11.53
N ALA A 61 12.61 -1.72 11.26
CA ALA A 61 11.40 -0.91 11.38
C ALA A 61 10.32 -1.35 10.39
N VAL A 62 10.69 -1.67 9.15
CA VAL A 62 9.75 -2.21 8.13
C VAL A 62 9.14 -3.52 8.62
N GLU A 63 9.95 -4.43 9.11
CA GLU A 63 9.48 -5.71 9.64
C GLU A 63 8.55 -5.53 10.84
N ALA A 64 8.89 -4.61 11.75
CA ALA A 64 8.04 -4.31 12.91
C ALA A 64 6.68 -3.74 12.49
N THR A 65 6.66 -2.87 11.49
CA THR A 65 5.42 -2.32 10.92
C THR A 65 4.54 -3.44 10.37
N TRP A 66 5.10 -4.34 9.57
CA TRP A 66 4.36 -5.46 9.01
C TRP A 66 3.85 -6.43 10.08
N ALA A 67 4.64 -6.66 11.13
CA ALA A 67 4.21 -7.51 12.24
C ALA A 67 2.95 -6.95 12.91
N LYS A 68 2.87 -5.63 13.10
CA LYS A 68 1.69 -4.97 13.65
C LYS A 68 0.48 -5.09 12.73
N LEU A 69 0.67 -4.89 11.43
CA LEU A 69 -0.42 -4.96 10.45
C LEU A 69 -0.98 -6.38 10.34
N LEU A 70 -0.11 -7.38 10.24
CA LEU A 70 -0.54 -8.77 10.11
C LEU A 70 -1.23 -9.29 11.39
N ALA A 71 -0.94 -8.71 12.54
CA ALA A 71 -1.59 -9.05 13.80
C ALA A 71 -2.89 -8.27 14.03
N ASN A 72 -3.23 -7.31 13.17
CA ASN A 72 -4.41 -6.46 13.34
C ASN A 72 -5.58 -6.99 12.50
N PRO A 73 -6.69 -7.44 13.13
CA PRO A 73 -7.82 -8.00 12.39
C PRO A 73 -8.52 -7.00 11.46
N GLU A 74 -8.59 -5.73 11.86
CA GLU A 74 -9.22 -4.69 11.04
C GLU A 74 -8.44 -4.47 9.75
N TYR A 75 -7.10 -4.41 9.82
CA TYR A 75 -6.27 -4.29 8.64
C TYR A 75 -6.42 -5.50 7.72
N MET A 76 -6.35 -6.71 8.27
CA MET A 76 -6.46 -7.95 7.48
C MET A 76 -7.81 -8.06 6.80
N LYS A 77 -8.88 -7.69 7.49
CA LYS A 77 -10.23 -7.67 6.93
C LYS A 77 -10.33 -6.68 5.76
N MET A 78 -9.78 -5.47 5.92
CA MET A 78 -9.79 -4.47 4.87
C MET A 78 -8.93 -4.89 3.68
N ALA A 79 -7.72 -5.40 3.93
CA ALA A 79 -6.80 -5.82 2.87
C ALA A 79 -7.35 -6.98 2.03
N GLU A 80 -8.10 -7.88 2.63
CA GLU A 80 -8.67 -9.05 1.95
C GLU A 80 -10.10 -8.83 1.46
N GLY A 81 -10.76 -7.76 1.91
CA GLY A 81 -12.20 -7.54 1.73
C GLY A 81 -12.62 -6.92 0.40
N SER A 82 -11.68 -6.56 -0.47
CA SER A 82 -11.99 -5.87 -1.74
C SER A 82 -11.25 -6.52 -2.92
N PRO A 83 -11.50 -7.81 -3.19
CA PRO A 83 -10.73 -8.56 -4.18
C PRO A 83 -10.91 -8.06 -5.62
N ASP A 84 -12.00 -7.36 -5.91
CA ASP A 84 -12.33 -6.94 -7.27
C ASP A 84 -11.72 -5.60 -7.68
N LEU A 85 -11.09 -4.86 -6.77
CA LEU A 85 -10.54 -3.54 -7.07
C LEU A 85 -9.22 -3.58 -7.82
N PHE A 86 -8.45 -4.65 -7.63
CA PHE A 86 -7.13 -4.80 -8.23
C PHE A 86 -7.04 -6.13 -8.97
N LEU A 87 -6.21 -6.14 -10.02
CA LEU A 87 -5.99 -7.37 -10.79
C LEU A 87 -5.25 -8.39 -9.92
N PRO A 88 -5.72 -9.66 -9.89
CA PRO A 88 -5.06 -10.70 -9.12
C PRO A 88 -3.59 -10.86 -9.52
N GLY A 89 -2.71 -10.94 -8.52
CA GLY A 89 -1.29 -11.13 -8.73
C GLY A 89 -0.53 -9.90 -9.24
N SER A 90 -1.20 -8.74 -9.37
CA SER A 90 -0.56 -7.52 -9.87
C SER A 90 0.23 -6.76 -8.80
N ALA A 91 -0.05 -6.98 -7.52
CA ALA A 91 0.64 -6.29 -6.45
C ALA A 91 2.09 -6.75 -6.33
N HIS A 92 3.02 -5.80 -6.28
CA HIS A 92 4.42 -6.10 -6.00
C HIS A 92 5.03 -5.00 -5.15
N ASP A 93 6.05 -5.36 -4.39
CA ASP A 93 6.72 -4.47 -3.47
C ASP A 93 8.14 -4.19 -3.94
N GLU A 94 8.57 -2.95 -3.73
CA GLU A 94 9.94 -2.53 -3.93
C GLU A 94 10.43 -1.84 -2.66
N MET A 95 11.65 -2.11 -2.28
CA MET A 95 12.31 -1.42 -1.18
C MET A 95 13.62 -0.84 -1.66
N TRP A 96 13.80 0.46 -1.42
CA TRP A 96 14.97 1.22 -1.85
C TRP A 96 15.73 1.72 -0.63
N ARG A 97 17.05 1.48 -0.60
CA ARG A 97 17.92 2.02 0.46
C ARG A 97 18.55 3.31 -0.01
N SER A 98 18.49 4.34 0.83
CA SER A 98 19.22 5.60 0.58
C SER A 98 20.73 5.36 0.63
N VAL A 99 21.45 5.97 -0.27
CA VAL A 99 22.91 5.86 -0.36
C VAL A 99 23.58 7.24 -0.34
#